data_15049b71c0361be49788b8f71fd39282
#
_entry.id   15049b71c0361be49788b8f71fd39282
#
_cell.length_a   1.000
_cell.length_b   1.000
_cell.length_c   1.000
_cell.angle_alpha   90.00
_cell.angle_beta   90.00
_cell.angle_gamma   90.00
#
_symmetry.space_group_name_H-M   'P 1'
#
loop_
_entity.id
_entity.type
_entity.pdbx_description
1 polymer ?
#
loop_
_entity_poly.entity_id
_entity_poly.type
_entity_poly.pdbx_seq_one_letter_code
_entity_poly.pdbx_strand_id
1 'polypeptide(L)'
;GLGDVYKRQLILKYFPRLTEKQKEQFAALYDLYTDWNSKINVISRKDITNLYEHHVLHSLGIAKVINFTPGTHVMDLGTGGGFPGIPLAILFPETNFHLVDSIGKKVKVATEVAGAIGLTNVTFRHCRAEEEKDKFDFVVSRAVMPLGDLIKIIRKNISQEQHNALPNGLICLKGGELGQETMPVKHKTVIYDLKEEFDEDFFETKKVVYVTING
;
A
#
# COMPACT_ATOMS: atom_id res chain seq x y z
N GLY A 1 3.73 -6.55 -24.71
CA GLY A 1 2.76 -6.40 -25.80
C GLY A 1 1.91 -5.14 -25.65
N LEU A 2 1.00 -4.93 -26.59
CA LEU A 2 0.12 -3.74 -26.58
C LEU A 2 -0.70 -3.65 -25.29
N GLY A 3 -1.20 -4.78 -24.76
CA GLY A 3 -1.93 -4.83 -23.51
C GLY A 3 -1.15 -4.28 -22.33
N ASP A 4 0.15 -4.57 -22.29
CA ASP A 4 1.03 -4.12 -21.20
C ASP A 4 1.29 -2.61 -21.28
N VAL A 5 1.40 -2.07 -22.48
CA VAL A 5 1.56 -0.63 -22.72
C VAL A 5 0.34 0.13 -22.19
N TYR A 6 -0.87 -0.33 -22.52
CA TYR A 6 -2.10 0.28 -22.04
C TYR A 6 -2.23 0.20 -20.52
N LYS A 7 -1.88 -0.94 -19.93
CA LYS A 7 -1.93 -1.14 -18.47
C LYS A 7 -0.99 -0.19 -17.74
N ARG A 8 0.21 0.04 -18.28
CA ARG A 8 1.17 1.00 -17.71
C ARG A 8 0.69 2.44 -17.84
N GLN A 9 0.00 2.79 -18.94
CA GLN A 9 -0.58 4.10 -19.13
C GLN A 9 -1.64 4.45 -18.10
N LEU A 10 -2.28 3.44 -17.48
CA LEU A 10 -3.26 3.64 -16.44
C LEU A 10 -2.67 4.43 -15.26
N ILE A 11 -1.43 4.13 -14.88
CA ILE A 11 -0.77 4.85 -13.79
C ILE A 11 -0.52 6.30 -14.19
N LEU A 12 -0.04 6.55 -15.40
CA LEU A 12 0.23 7.89 -15.90
C LEU A 12 -1.05 8.74 -16.04
N LYS A 13 -2.19 8.11 -16.31
CA LYS A 13 -3.48 8.80 -16.37
C LYS A 13 -3.78 9.56 -15.07
N TYR A 14 -3.45 8.98 -13.93
CA TYR A 14 -3.76 9.56 -12.61
C TYR A 14 -2.56 10.19 -11.92
N PHE A 15 -1.35 9.86 -12.36
CA PHE A 15 -0.10 10.38 -11.83
C PHE A 15 0.81 10.82 -12.97
N PRO A 16 0.48 11.95 -13.64
CA PRO A 16 1.17 12.34 -14.87
C PRO A 16 2.57 12.93 -14.64
N ARG A 17 2.95 13.24 -13.40
CA ARG A 17 4.21 13.92 -13.07
C ARG A 17 5.32 12.97 -12.64
N LEU A 18 5.24 11.70 -12.99
CA LEU A 18 6.28 10.73 -12.66
C LEU A 18 7.59 11.06 -13.37
N THR A 19 8.70 10.86 -12.68
CA THR A 19 10.03 10.92 -13.30
C THR A 19 10.23 9.74 -14.25
N GLU A 20 11.22 9.80 -15.12
CA GLU A 20 11.54 8.69 -16.01
C GLU A 20 11.89 7.43 -15.20
N LYS A 21 12.62 7.59 -14.09
CA LYS A 21 12.95 6.46 -13.22
C LYS A 21 11.69 5.82 -12.61
N GLN A 22 10.74 6.61 -12.13
CA GLN A 22 9.48 6.09 -11.59
C GLN A 22 8.67 5.37 -12.67
N LYS A 23 8.60 5.91 -13.89
CA LYS A 23 7.93 5.26 -15.02
C LYS A 23 8.55 3.90 -15.32
N GLU A 24 9.87 3.80 -15.34
CA GLU A 24 10.58 2.55 -15.55
C GLU A 24 10.32 1.55 -14.42
N GLN A 25 10.30 2.01 -13.18
CA GLN A 25 10.03 1.17 -12.02
C GLN A 25 8.61 0.59 -12.08
N PHE A 26 7.60 1.40 -12.34
CA PHE A 26 6.24 0.92 -12.53
C PHE A 26 6.12 -0.03 -13.73
N ALA A 27 6.78 0.31 -14.82
CA ALA A 27 6.73 -0.50 -16.04
C ALA A 27 7.29 -1.92 -15.85
N ALA A 28 8.28 -2.08 -14.98
CA ALA A 28 8.93 -3.36 -14.74
C ALA A 28 8.09 -4.33 -13.87
N LEU A 29 7.09 -3.83 -13.16
CA LEU A 29 6.36 -4.63 -12.15
C LEU A 29 5.63 -5.84 -12.75
N TYR A 30 5.00 -5.69 -13.91
CA TYR A 30 4.20 -6.77 -14.48
C TYR A 30 5.06 -8.03 -14.76
N ASP A 31 6.18 -7.86 -15.42
CA ASP A 31 7.06 -8.98 -15.77
C ASP A 31 7.68 -9.61 -14.51
N LEU A 32 8.07 -8.78 -13.55
CA LEU A 32 8.65 -9.24 -12.29
C LEU A 32 7.64 -10.07 -11.50
N TYR A 33 6.43 -9.56 -11.28
CA TYR A 33 5.41 -10.28 -10.54
C TYR A 33 4.91 -11.51 -11.28
N THR A 34 4.81 -11.45 -12.60
CA THR A 34 4.44 -12.63 -13.41
C THR A 34 5.47 -13.74 -13.24
N ASP A 35 6.75 -13.41 -13.33
CA ASP A 35 7.83 -14.38 -13.16
C ASP A 35 7.83 -14.98 -11.74
N TRP A 36 7.77 -14.14 -10.71
CA TRP A 36 7.73 -14.63 -9.34
C TRP A 36 6.45 -15.41 -9.04
N ASN A 37 5.31 -14.99 -9.59
CA ASN A 37 4.04 -15.67 -9.37
C ASN A 37 4.01 -17.07 -9.98
N SER A 38 4.82 -17.34 -10.99
CA SER A 38 4.98 -18.68 -11.55
C SER A 38 5.68 -19.64 -10.58
N LYS A 39 6.43 -19.08 -9.63
CA LYS A 39 7.20 -19.85 -8.63
C LYS A 39 6.50 -19.85 -7.27
N ILE A 40 5.96 -18.71 -6.85
CA ILE A 40 5.33 -18.51 -5.54
C ILE A 40 4.03 -17.70 -5.75
N ASN A 41 2.90 -18.28 -5.39
CA ASN A 41 1.60 -17.61 -5.54
C ASN A 41 1.45 -16.43 -4.55
N VAL A 42 1.69 -15.23 -5.00
CA VAL A 42 1.46 -14.00 -4.23
C VAL A 42 0.23 -13.24 -4.72
N ILE A 43 -0.17 -13.48 -5.97
CA ILE A 43 -1.35 -12.89 -6.61
C ILE A 43 -2.12 -14.01 -7.29
N SER A 44 -3.45 -14.00 -7.22
CA SER A 44 -4.26 -15.02 -7.89
C SER A 44 -4.04 -14.99 -9.41
N ARG A 45 -4.18 -16.13 -10.07
CA ARG A 45 -4.03 -16.23 -11.53
C ARG A 45 -5.00 -15.32 -12.28
N LYS A 46 -6.19 -15.10 -11.72
CA LYS A 46 -7.18 -14.18 -12.31
C LYS A 46 -6.75 -12.73 -12.18
N ASP A 47 -6.09 -12.37 -11.09
CA ASP A 47 -5.75 -10.98 -10.79
C ASP A 47 -4.43 -10.53 -11.38
N ILE A 48 -3.52 -11.45 -11.72
CA ILE A 48 -2.20 -11.05 -12.26
C ILE A 48 -2.32 -10.25 -13.55
N THR A 49 -3.31 -10.55 -14.39
CA THR A 49 -3.56 -9.80 -15.62
C THR A 49 -4.05 -8.38 -15.33
N ASN A 50 -4.60 -8.15 -14.15
CA ASN A 50 -5.08 -6.86 -13.68
C ASN A 50 -4.16 -6.23 -12.64
N LEU A 51 -2.87 -6.58 -12.68
CA LEU A 51 -1.89 -6.09 -11.71
C LEU A 51 -1.94 -4.57 -11.54
N TYR A 52 -1.93 -3.83 -12.64
CA TYR A 52 -1.88 -2.36 -12.58
C TYR A 52 -3.17 -1.74 -12.06
N GLU A 53 -4.33 -2.28 -12.38
CA GLU A 53 -5.60 -1.76 -11.89
C GLU A 53 -5.88 -2.21 -10.45
N HIS A 54 -5.79 -3.52 -10.17
CA HIS A 54 -6.25 -4.10 -8.91
C HIS A 54 -5.22 -4.05 -7.79
N HIS A 55 -3.94 -3.90 -8.11
CA HIS A 55 -2.87 -3.93 -7.11
C HIS A 55 -2.04 -2.65 -7.09
N VAL A 56 -1.53 -2.19 -8.23
CA VAL A 56 -0.68 -1.00 -8.29
C VAL A 56 -1.51 0.28 -8.06
N LEU A 57 -2.47 0.54 -8.94
CA LEU A 57 -3.30 1.75 -8.83
C LEU A 57 -4.11 1.75 -7.54
N HIS A 58 -4.65 0.60 -7.14
CA HIS A 58 -5.36 0.47 -5.86
C HIS A 58 -4.48 0.93 -4.69
N SER A 59 -3.22 0.46 -4.66
CA SER A 59 -2.25 0.88 -3.63
C SER A 59 -2.03 2.38 -3.64
N LEU A 60 -1.95 2.98 -4.83
CA LEU A 60 -1.74 4.42 -5.00
C LEU A 60 -2.95 5.26 -4.63
N GLY A 61 -4.10 4.63 -4.36
CA GLY A 61 -5.26 5.30 -3.80
C GLY A 61 -4.93 6.02 -2.49
N ILE A 62 -3.99 5.50 -1.72
CA ILE A 62 -3.50 6.13 -0.50
C ILE A 62 -2.88 7.52 -0.81
N ALA A 63 -2.22 7.66 -1.96
CA ALA A 63 -1.62 8.93 -2.38
C ALA A 63 -2.66 10.00 -2.75
N LYS A 64 -3.92 9.62 -2.93
CA LYS A 64 -5.02 10.58 -3.14
C LYS A 64 -5.51 11.17 -1.82
N VAL A 65 -5.12 10.55 -0.70
CA VAL A 65 -5.51 10.98 0.66
C VAL A 65 -4.39 11.75 1.34
N ILE A 66 -3.14 11.32 1.12
CA ILE A 66 -1.98 11.93 1.78
C ILE A 66 -0.80 12.03 0.81
N ASN A 67 -0.08 13.15 0.92
CA ASN A 67 1.22 13.33 0.29
C ASN A 67 2.27 13.33 1.41
N PHE A 68 2.93 12.20 1.60
CA PHE A 68 3.91 12.03 2.67
C PHE A 68 5.06 13.04 2.54
N THR A 69 5.41 13.70 3.64
CA THR A 69 6.58 14.59 3.67
C THR A 69 7.88 13.76 3.62
N PRO A 70 8.97 14.34 3.07
CA PRO A 70 10.26 13.66 3.07
C PRO A 70 10.68 13.22 4.48
N GLY A 71 11.23 12.02 4.59
CA GLY A 71 11.65 11.45 5.88
C GLY A 71 10.56 10.78 6.69
N THR A 72 9.31 10.78 6.22
CA THR A 72 8.22 10.05 6.87
C THR A 72 8.53 8.56 6.90
N HIS A 73 8.21 7.90 8.02
CA HIS A 73 8.35 6.46 8.19
C HIS A 73 6.99 5.77 8.17
N VAL A 74 6.81 4.84 7.25
CA VAL A 74 5.55 4.12 7.04
C VAL A 74 5.80 2.62 7.14
N MET A 75 4.99 1.93 7.94
CA MET A 75 4.99 0.46 7.95
C MET A 75 3.82 -0.06 7.10
N ASP A 76 4.10 -1.00 6.21
CA ASP A 76 3.07 -1.77 5.49
C ASP A 76 2.90 -3.11 6.19
N LEU A 77 1.81 -3.26 6.94
CA LEU A 77 1.54 -4.46 7.72
C LEU A 77 0.71 -5.46 6.91
N GLY A 78 1.25 -6.67 6.78
CA GLY A 78 0.65 -7.70 5.95
C GLY A 78 0.85 -7.42 4.48
N THR A 79 2.05 -7.00 4.11
CA THR A 79 2.38 -6.53 2.76
C THR A 79 2.18 -7.58 1.66
N GLY A 80 2.17 -8.87 2.01
CA GLY A 80 2.14 -9.94 1.03
C GLY A 80 3.34 -9.87 0.10
N GLY A 81 3.08 -9.84 -1.19
CA GLY A 81 4.12 -9.68 -2.21
C GLY A 81 4.61 -8.25 -2.40
N GLY A 82 4.17 -7.29 -1.56
CA GLY A 82 4.66 -5.92 -1.60
C GLY A 82 3.61 -4.84 -1.84
N PHE A 83 2.36 -5.07 -1.47
CA PHE A 83 1.26 -4.12 -1.68
C PHE A 83 0.59 -3.74 -0.37
N PRO A 84 0.36 -2.45 -0.12
CA PRO A 84 0.60 -1.30 -0.98
C PRO A 84 2.03 -0.74 -0.97
N GLY A 85 2.95 -1.31 -0.21
CA GLY A 85 4.26 -0.74 0.07
C GLY A 85 5.13 -0.44 -1.14
N ILE A 86 5.28 -1.38 -2.08
CA ILE A 86 6.16 -1.18 -3.24
C ILE A 86 5.65 -0.06 -4.16
N PRO A 87 4.38 -0.04 -4.59
CA PRO A 87 3.88 1.09 -5.37
C PRO A 87 4.05 2.44 -4.66
N LEU A 88 3.79 2.50 -3.35
CA LEU A 88 3.96 3.73 -2.59
C LEU A 88 5.43 4.15 -2.50
N ALA A 89 6.35 3.19 -2.35
CA ALA A 89 7.78 3.48 -2.31
C ALA A 89 8.30 4.04 -3.64
N ILE A 90 7.75 3.57 -4.76
CA ILE A 90 8.07 4.13 -6.08
C ILE A 90 7.59 5.59 -6.16
N LEU A 91 6.35 5.84 -5.72
CA LEU A 91 5.74 7.16 -5.84
C LEU A 91 6.35 8.18 -4.87
N PHE A 92 6.78 7.73 -3.68
CA PHE A 92 7.34 8.57 -2.63
C PHE A 92 8.80 8.18 -2.34
N PRO A 93 9.75 8.53 -3.22
CA PRO A 93 11.14 8.09 -3.07
C PRO A 93 11.86 8.64 -1.84
N GLU A 94 11.35 9.71 -1.22
CA GLU A 94 11.93 10.32 -0.03
C GLU A 94 11.26 9.86 1.27
N THR A 95 10.27 8.96 1.19
CA THR A 95 9.58 8.36 2.33
C THR A 95 10.15 6.97 2.56
N ASN A 96 10.30 6.57 3.83
CA ASN A 96 10.84 5.26 4.20
C ASN A 96 9.70 4.29 4.47
N PHE A 97 9.71 3.16 3.78
CA PHE A 97 8.70 2.11 3.91
C PHE A 97 9.30 0.85 4.50
N HIS A 98 8.65 0.31 5.51
CA HIS A 98 9.02 -0.94 6.18
C HIS A 98 7.92 -1.96 5.94
N LEU A 99 8.19 -2.99 5.14
CA LEU A 99 7.21 -3.97 4.71
C LEU A 99 7.33 -5.23 5.55
N VAL A 100 6.22 -5.62 6.19
CA VAL A 100 6.17 -6.71 7.16
C VAL A 100 5.12 -7.74 6.74
N ASP A 101 5.47 -9.02 6.81
CA ASP A 101 4.52 -10.10 6.60
C ASP A 101 4.96 -11.33 7.40
N SER A 102 3.99 -12.13 7.84
CA SER A 102 4.25 -13.37 8.58
C SER A 102 4.61 -14.54 7.67
N ILE A 103 4.46 -14.38 6.35
CA ILE A 103 4.74 -15.43 5.37
C ILE A 103 6.05 -15.12 4.65
N GLY A 104 7.11 -15.85 5.01
CA GLY A 104 8.46 -15.60 4.53
C GLY A 104 8.62 -15.65 3.00
N LYS A 105 7.89 -16.54 2.33
CA LYS A 105 7.92 -16.65 0.87
C LYS A 105 7.44 -15.37 0.19
N LYS A 106 6.43 -14.72 0.76
CA LYS A 106 5.89 -13.46 0.24
C LYS A 106 6.87 -12.31 0.46
N VAL A 107 7.48 -12.25 1.65
CA VAL A 107 8.52 -11.25 1.94
C VAL A 107 9.70 -11.39 0.97
N LYS A 108 10.07 -12.63 0.64
CA LYS A 108 11.12 -12.89 -0.35
C LYS A 108 10.78 -12.27 -1.71
N VAL A 109 9.54 -12.48 -2.19
CA VAL A 109 9.11 -11.91 -3.47
C VAL A 109 9.18 -10.38 -3.42
N ALA A 110 8.64 -9.76 -2.37
CA ALA A 110 8.67 -8.31 -2.21
C ALA A 110 10.11 -7.77 -2.22
N THR A 111 11.01 -8.44 -1.50
CA THR A 111 12.43 -8.06 -1.43
C THR A 111 13.09 -8.13 -2.80
N GLU A 112 12.86 -9.22 -3.54
CA GLU A 112 13.45 -9.40 -4.86
C GLU A 112 12.90 -8.41 -5.89
N VAL A 113 11.60 -8.14 -5.87
CA VAL A 113 10.99 -7.15 -6.77
C VAL A 113 11.57 -5.76 -6.48
N ALA A 114 11.61 -5.35 -5.21
CA ALA A 114 12.15 -4.06 -4.82
C ALA A 114 13.62 -3.90 -5.23
N GLY A 115 14.42 -4.95 -5.04
CA GLY A 115 15.82 -4.95 -5.46
C GLY A 115 15.98 -4.83 -6.97
N ALA A 116 15.17 -5.55 -7.73
CA ALA A 116 15.23 -5.55 -9.20
C ALA A 116 14.91 -4.17 -9.80
N ILE A 117 14.04 -3.39 -9.17
CA ILE A 117 13.70 -2.04 -9.65
C ILE A 117 14.53 -0.93 -8.97
N GLY A 118 15.48 -1.33 -8.11
CA GLY A 118 16.41 -0.38 -7.50
C GLY A 118 15.82 0.54 -6.44
N LEU A 119 14.82 0.07 -5.68
CA LEU A 119 14.28 0.84 -4.56
C LEU A 119 15.31 0.91 -3.42
N THR A 120 15.53 2.10 -2.89
CA THR A 120 16.48 2.35 -1.79
C THR A 120 15.80 2.78 -0.49
N ASN A 121 14.48 3.01 -0.54
CA ASN A 121 13.69 3.51 0.59
C ASN A 121 12.76 2.46 1.19
N VAL A 122 13.13 1.17 1.07
CA VAL A 122 12.31 0.06 1.56
C VAL A 122 13.16 -0.88 2.41
N THR A 123 12.62 -1.31 3.53
CA THR A 123 13.16 -2.39 4.35
C THR A 123 12.09 -3.47 4.52
N PHE A 124 12.51 -4.68 4.87
CA PHE A 124 11.63 -5.83 4.94
C PHE A 124 11.84 -6.59 6.24
N ARG A 125 10.77 -7.16 6.77
CA ARG A 125 10.87 -8.03 7.92
C ARG A 125 9.86 -9.17 7.83
N HIS A 126 10.33 -10.40 7.98
CA HIS A 126 9.52 -11.59 8.12
C HIS A 126 9.24 -11.78 9.61
N CYS A 127 8.06 -11.36 10.05
CA CYS A 127 7.65 -11.52 11.46
C CYS A 127 6.14 -11.35 11.57
N ARG A 128 5.61 -11.69 12.74
CA ARG A 128 4.23 -11.39 13.10
C ARG A 128 4.14 -9.94 13.56
N ALA A 129 2.95 -9.35 13.42
CA ALA A 129 2.71 -7.95 13.80
C ALA A 129 3.10 -7.66 15.24
N GLU A 130 2.83 -8.61 16.16
CA GLU A 130 3.12 -8.47 17.59
C GLU A 130 4.61 -8.37 17.88
N GLU A 131 5.45 -8.89 16.99
CA GLU A 131 6.91 -8.90 17.15
C GLU A 131 7.56 -7.59 16.71
N GLU A 132 6.87 -6.80 15.86
CA GLU A 132 7.39 -5.52 15.42
C GLU A 132 7.20 -4.47 16.50
N LYS A 133 8.30 -3.88 16.98
CA LYS A 133 8.28 -2.92 18.09
C LYS A 133 8.62 -1.50 17.69
N ASP A 134 9.05 -1.29 16.45
CA ASP A 134 9.45 0.04 15.97
C ASP A 134 8.26 0.97 15.84
N LYS A 135 8.55 2.27 15.86
CA LYS A 135 7.58 3.36 15.72
C LYS A 135 7.59 3.90 14.30
N PHE A 136 6.41 4.23 13.79
CA PHE A 136 6.20 4.76 12.47
C PHE A 136 5.23 5.95 12.54
N ASP A 137 5.30 6.83 11.55
CA ASP A 137 4.34 7.92 11.43
C ASP A 137 2.97 7.39 10.99
N PHE A 138 2.97 6.44 10.06
CA PHE A 138 1.75 5.79 9.59
C PHE A 138 1.95 4.29 9.47
N VAL A 139 0.87 3.56 9.69
CA VAL A 139 0.76 2.16 9.29
C VAL A 139 -0.25 2.10 8.15
N VAL A 140 0.13 1.49 7.05
CA VAL A 140 -0.76 1.21 5.92
C VAL A 140 -1.03 -0.28 5.84
N SER A 141 -2.21 -0.67 5.36
CA SER A 141 -2.56 -2.08 5.23
C SER A 141 -3.74 -2.24 4.28
N ARG A 142 -3.80 -3.37 3.60
CA ARG A 142 -5.00 -3.83 2.89
C ARG A 142 -5.51 -5.16 3.46
N ALA A 143 -5.19 -5.42 4.73
CA ALA A 143 -5.61 -6.62 5.43
C ALA A 143 -7.14 -6.70 5.56
N VAL A 144 -7.66 -7.92 5.51
CA VAL A 144 -9.08 -8.20 5.69
C VAL A 144 -9.52 -8.19 7.15
N MET A 145 -8.58 -8.07 8.08
CA MET A 145 -8.83 -8.01 9.51
C MET A 145 -9.76 -6.84 9.85
N PRO A 146 -10.72 -7.02 10.79
CA PRO A 146 -11.56 -5.92 11.25
C PRO A 146 -10.74 -4.74 11.77
N LEU A 147 -11.22 -3.52 11.48
CA LEU A 147 -10.50 -2.29 11.77
C LEU A 147 -10.12 -2.16 13.25
N GLY A 148 -11.04 -2.51 14.16
CA GLY A 148 -10.79 -2.44 15.61
C GLY A 148 -9.66 -3.36 16.05
N ASP A 149 -9.58 -4.55 15.49
CA ASP A 149 -8.51 -5.51 15.80
C ASP A 149 -7.16 -5.00 15.29
N LEU A 150 -7.16 -4.45 14.08
CA LEU A 150 -5.95 -3.89 13.48
C LEU A 150 -5.42 -2.70 14.30
N ILE A 151 -6.31 -1.82 14.75
CA ILE A 151 -5.94 -0.68 15.59
C ILE A 151 -5.27 -1.15 16.88
N LYS A 152 -5.82 -2.17 17.54
CA LYS A 152 -5.23 -2.72 18.77
C LYS A 152 -3.81 -3.22 18.56
N ILE A 153 -3.56 -3.87 17.43
CA ILE A 153 -2.25 -4.43 17.08
C ILE A 153 -1.23 -3.33 16.82
N ILE A 154 -1.60 -2.31 16.06
CA ILE A 154 -0.63 -1.32 15.54
C ILE A 154 -0.48 -0.08 16.42
N ARG A 155 -1.33 0.12 17.42
CA ARG A 155 -1.28 1.32 18.27
C ARG A 155 0.12 1.54 18.86
N LYS A 156 0.78 0.46 19.29
CA LYS A 156 2.15 0.50 19.83
C LYS A 156 3.19 0.99 18.80
N ASN A 157 2.86 0.91 17.51
CA ASN A 157 3.76 1.24 16.42
C ASN A 157 3.59 2.67 15.89
N ILE A 158 2.68 3.45 16.45
CA ILE A 158 2.42 4.82 15.99
C ILE A 158 3.22 5.81 16.83
N SER A 159 4.05 6.61 16.17
CA SER A 159 4.81 7.68 16.79
C SER A 159 3.90 8.83 17.23
N GLN A 160 4.26 9.51 18.30
CA GLN A 160 3.57 10.70 18.75
C GLN A 160 4.08 11.98 18.06
N GLU A 161 5.27 11.92 17.46
CA GLU A 161 5.84 13.06 16.73
C GLU A 161 5.13 13.23 15.38
N GLN A 162 4.63 14.43 15.13
CA GLN A 162 3.83 14.72 13.93
C GLN A 162 4.67 15.47 12.89
N HIS A 163 4.71 14.95 11.67
CA HIS A 163 5.48 15.54 10.56
C HIS A 163 4.66 15.78 9.30
N ASN A 164 3.42 15.41 9.27
CA ASN A 164 2.55 15.49 8.10
C ASN A 164 1.30 16.33 8.39
N ALA A 165 0.63 16.76 7.34
CA ALA A 165 -0.62 17.50 7.45
C ALA A 165 -1.71 16.68 8.15
N LEU A 166 -1.76 15.37 7.87
CA LEU A 166 -2.62 14.46 8.61
C LEU A 166 -1.90 14.00 9.88
N PRO A 167 -2.60 13.93 11.02
CA PRO A 167 -2.06 13.30 12.23
C PRO A 167 -1.66 11.84 11.96
N ASN A 168 -0.63 11.39 12.66
CA ASN A 168 -0.16 10.00 12.54
C ASN A 168 -1.28 9.02 12.84
N GLY A 169 -1.31 7.92 12.10
CA GLY A 169 -2.37 6.94 12.27
C GLY A 169 -2.31 5.78 11.28
N LEU A 170 -3.47 5.16 11.10
CA LEU A 170 -3.67 3.99 10.27
C LEU A 170 -4.38 4.39 8.98
N ILE A 171 -3.89 3.89 7.86
CA ILE A 171 -4.50 4.10 6.55
C ILE A 171 -4.72 2.73 5.91
N CYS A 172 -5.98 2.35 5.72
CA CYS A 172 -6.35 1.04 5.18
C CYS A 172 -7.02 1.15 3.83
N LEU A 173 -6.71 0.20 2.96
CA LEU A 173 -7.47 -0.04 1.74
C LEU A 173 -8.58 -1.04 2.07
N LYS A 174 -9.82 -0.64 1.88
CA LYS A 174 -11.01 -1.43 2.20
C LYS A 174 -11.98 -1.41 1.03
N GLY A 175 -13.03 -2.24 1.11
CA GLY A 175 -14.09 -2.27 0.12
C GLY A 175 -15.43 -2.59 0.74
N GLY A 176 -16.51 -2.27 0.02
CA GLY A 176 -17.88 -2.57 0.45
C GLY A 176 -18.38 -1.69 1.58
N GLU A 177 -19.37 -2.18 2.31
CA GLU A 177 -20.00 -1.49 3.43
C GLU A 177 -19.13 -1.57 4.69
N LEU A 178 -18.82 -0.41 5.27
CA LEU A 178 -17.90 -0.30 6.39
C LEU A 178 -18.55 0.24 7.67
N GLY A 179 -19.87 0.47 7.65
CA GLY A 179 -20.57 1.11 8.77
C GLY A 179 -20.38 0.43 10.10
N GLN A 180 -20.54 -0.89 10.16
CA GLN A 180 -20.39 -1.66 11.40
C GLN A 180 -18.93 -1.71 11.86
N GLU A 181 -18.00 -1.88 10.93
CA GLU A 181 -16.58 -1.97 11.23
C GLU A 181 -16.02 -0.65 11.78
N THR A 182 -16.49 0.49 11.26
CA THR A 182 -16.02 1.81 11.64
C THR A 182 -16.78 2.42 12.83
N MET A 183 -17.95 1.90 13.19
CA MET A 183 -18.81 2.45 14.22
C MET A 183 -18.09 2.72 15.56
N PRO A 184 -17.29 1.78 16.12
CA PRO A 184 -16.62 2.01 17.39
C PRO A 184 -15.59 3.13 17.38
N VAL A 185 -15.09 3.51 16.21
CA VAL A 185 -14.03 4.53 16.05
C VAL A 185 -14.45 5.64 15.09
N LYS A 186 -15.74 5.81 14.90
CA LYS A 186 -16.33 6.76 13.95
C LYS A 186 -15.78 8.18 14.09
N HIS A 187 -15.62 8.65 15.30
CA HIS A 187 -15.15 10.02 15.58
C HIS A 187 -13.67 10.25 15.20
N LYS A 188 -12.91 9.18 15.00
CA LYS A 188 -11.48 9.22 14.62
C LYS A 188 -11.24 8.79 13.18
N THR A 189 -12.31 8.47 12.45
CA THR A 189 -12.23 7.80 11.15
C THR A 189 -12.76 8.69 10.05
N VAL A 190 -12.03 8.74 8.94
CA VAL A 190 -12.47 9.37 7.70
C VAL A 190 -12.43 8.31 6.59
N ILE A 191 -13.52 8.22 5.83
CA ILE A 191 -13.64 7.29 4.71
C ILE A 191 -13.59 8.09 3.41
N TYR A 192 -12.68 7.71 2.52
CA TYR A 192 -12.52 8.32 1.20
C TYR A 192 -12.94 7.31 0.14
N ASP A 193 -13.91 7.67 -0.70
CA ASP A 193 -14.38 6.80 -1.79
C ASP A 193 -13.44 6.93 -2.99
N LEU A 194 -12.81 5.82 -3.40
CA LEU A 194 -11.88 5.84 -4.52
C LEU A 194 -12.57 6.01 -5.87
N LYS A 195 -13.88 5.78 -5.95
CA LYS A 195 -14.67 6.09 -7.16
C LYS A 195 -14.62 7.57 -7.53
N GLU A 196 -14.38 8.45 -6.56
CA GLU A 196 -14.23 9.89 -6.78
C GLU A 196 -12.86 10.23 -7.40
N GLU A 197 -11.91 9.33 -7.31
CA GLU A 197 -10.53 9.54 -7.76
C GLU A 197 -10.20 8.76 -9.03
N PHE A 198 -10.78 7.55 -9.20
CA PHE A 198 -10.48 6.65 -10.30
C PHE A 198 -11.76 6.22 -11.01
N ASP A 199 -11.75 6.24 -12.33
CA ASP A 199 -12.95 5.99 -13.16
C ASP A 199 -13.27 4.52 -13.39
N GLU A 200 -12.30 3.61 -13.22
CA GLU A 200 -12.48 2.19 -13.49
C GLU A 200 -13.51 1.56 -12.56
N ASP A 201 -14.35 0.67 -13.09
CA ASP A 201 -15.45 0.02 -12.34
C ASP A 201 -14.98 -0.68 -11.07
N PHE A 202 -13.75 -1.19 -11.07
CA PHE A 202 -13.14 -1.83 -9.90
C PHE A 202 -13.19 -0.94 -8.66
N PHE A 203 -13.05 0.39 -8.84
CA PHE A 203 -12.97 1.33 -7.73
C PHE A 203 -14.33 1.79 -7.19
N GLU A 204 -15.42 1.37 -7.83
CA GLU A 204 -16.80 1.76 -7.43
C GLU A 204 -17.08 1.47 -5.95
N THR A 205 -16.53 0.35 -5.44
CA THR A 205 -16.74 -0.08 -4.06
C THR A 205 -15.49 0.07 -3.18
N LYS A 206 -14.39 0.61 -3.72
CA LYS A 206 -13.12 0.68 -2.99
C LYS A 206 -12.99 1.99 -2.22
N LYS A 207 -12.39 1.88 -1.03
CA LYS A 207 -12.29 3.00 -0.08
C LYS A 207 -10.92 3.02 0.57
N VAL A 208 -10.49 4.22 0.93
CA VAL A 208 -9.36 4.41 1.84
C VAL A 208 -9.94 4.82 3.18
N VAL A 209 -9.60 4.10 4.23
CA VAL A 209 -10.06 4.39 5.59
C VAL A 209 -8.88 4.91 6.39
N TYR A 210 -8.99 6.14 6.85
CA TYR A 210 -7.96 6.76 7.69
C TYR A 210 -8.47 6.86 9.13
N VAL A 211 -7.65 6.43 10.08
CA VAL A 211 -7.96 6.51 11.52
C VAL A 211 -6.82 7.23 12.22
N THR A 212 -7.13 8.35 12.88
CA THR A 212 -6.17 9.06 13.72
C THR A 212 -5.86 8.23 14.96
N ILE A 213 -4.57 8.04 15.27
CA ILE A 213 -4.14 7.31 16.47
C ILE A 213 -3.19 8.21 17.24
N ASN A 214 -3.47 8.37 18.54
CA ASN A 214 -2.70 9.23 19.45
C ASN A 214 -2.64 10.70 18.97
N GLY A 215 -3.69 11.09 18.23
CA GLY A 215 -3.84 12.47 17.76
C GLY A 215 -4.67 13.33 18.70
#